data_d3c84d5952f2b4c64541adef9218d883
#
_entry.id   d3c84d5952f2b4c64541adef9218d883
#
_cell.length_a   1.000
_cell.length_b   1.000
_cell.length_c   1.000
_cell.angle_alpha   90.00
_cell.angle_beta   90.00
_cell.angle_gamma   90.00
#
_symmetry.space_group_name_H-M   'P 1'
#
loop_
_entity.id
_entity.type
_entity.pdbx_description
1 polymer ?
#
loop_
_entity_poly.entity_id
_entity_poly.type
_entity_poly.pdbx_seq_one_letter_code
_entity_poly.pdbx_strand_id
1 'polypeptide(L)'
;MKPIKDQLGQLETLMFCADCLMGHEQSAGAVALDLRPPQIDALGDLRWADPSGQAHRWTDVIDRTDPNSILQPLLRAADRAWGQHRTALQLPGIAWISSEPDATVLTDVAKTAVALDLPLELDDDGSPTAQELITVFAESDQRRVLEQQLSHALAQPQFQAELKTPETSDDDTTDASAAVTPWCCGSLSYAQLANQQVIQMLLNDGKDRPNVRQKERLNLGRRGCADDLQWSLFTGAQEEKLTTIVSQRLVQRLNSRRRQVLELQRDLLAMVQARSAEPLVGQEAAGHVSGVQSYGFFVEVGETRVEGLVHVSSLNDDWYEYRSRQNRLVGRKNRRVYQLGDQVCVRVIKVDVLRNQIDLEVMPEPTADQGDSNADSSTVESPEQPMAVTLSGN
;
A
#
# COMPACT_ATOMS: atom_id res chain seq x y z
N MET A 1 15.40 34.66 -11.38
CA MET A 1 14.11 34.11 -11.85
C MET A 1 14.23 33.03 -12.93
N LYS A 2 15.19 33.07 -13.87
CA LYS A 2 15.41 32.01 -14.87
C LYS A 2 15.67 30.61 -14.28
N PRO A 3 16.58 30.41 -13.28
CA PRO A 3 16.86 29.07 -12.75
C PRO A 3 15.65 28.39 -12.10
N ILE A 4 14.74 29.13 -11.49
CA ILE A 4 13.54 28.58 -10.87
C ILE A 4 12.54 28.05 -11.92
N LYS A 5 12.41 28.75 -13.06
CA LYS A 5 11.55 28.28 -14.15
C LYS A 5 12.06 27.01 -14.80
N ASP A 6 13.39 26.90 -14.94
CA ASP A 6 14.02 25.69 -15.50
C ASP A 6 13.86 24.50 -14.54
N GLN A 7 13.94 24.71 -13.22
CA GLN A 7 13.70 23.67 -12.22
C GLN A 7 12.23 23.24 -12.17
N LEU A 8 11.28 24.16 -12.29
CA LEU A 8 9.86 23.83 -12.40
C LEU A 8 9.57 22.97 -13.63
N GLY A 9 10.12 23.32 -14.79
CA GLY A 9 9.95 22.51 -16.00
C GLY A 9 10.56 21.11 -15.89
N GLN A 10 11.67 20.95 -15.16
CA GLN A 10 12.24 19.64 -14.88
C GLN A 10 11.34 18.82 -13.95
N LEU A 11 10.76 19.44 -12.91
CA LEU A 11 9.83 18.78 -12.00
C LEU A 11 8.55 18.33 -12.72
N GLU A 12 7.98 19.20 -13.56
CA GLU A 12 6.82 18.85 -14.39
C GLU A 12 7.11 17.65 -15.31
N THR A 13 8.31 17.63 -15.90
CA THR A 13 8.73 16.50 -16.73
C THR A 13 8.88 15.21 -15.91
N LEU A 14 9.44 15.29 -14.71
CA LEU A 14 9.56 14.15 -13.79
C LEU A 14 8.19 13.61 -13.38
N MET A 15 7.27 14.48 -13.04
CA MET A 15 5.89 14.11 -12.69
C MET A 15 5.20 13.42 -13.87
N PHE A 16 5.32 13.97 -15.07
CA PHE A 16 4.77 13.37 -16.28
C PHE A 16 5.37 11.98 -16.54
N CYS A 17 6.68 11.81 -16.37
CA CYS A 17 7.33 10.50 -16.50
C CYS A 17 6.84 9.50 -15.44
N ALA A 18 6.66 9.95 -14.20
CA ALA A 18 6.13 9.12 -13.12
C ALA A 18 4.70 8.66 -13.42
N ASP A 19 3.83 9.57 -13.88
CA ASP A 19 2.46 9.25 -14.28
C ASP A 19 2.42 8.24 -15.45
N CYS A 20 3.28 8.41 -16.46
CA CYS A 20 3.39 7.47 -17.57
C CYS A 20 3.85 6.07 -17.14
N LEU A 21 4.84 6.01 -16.24
CA LEU A 21 5.35 4.74 -15.71
C LEU A 21 4.28 4.04 -14.86
N MET A 22 3.57 4.79 -14.03
CA MET A 22 2.46 4.26 -13.23
C MET A 22 1.36 3.70 -14.14
N GLY A 23 0.95 4.46 -15.16
CA GLY A 23 -0.05 3.99 -16.13
C GLY A 23 0.38 2.74 -16.88
N HIS A 24 1.67 2.62 -17.20
CA HIS A 24 2.22 1.40 -17.79
C HIS A 24 2.18 0.20 -16.82
N GLU A 25 2.53 0.41 -15.56
CA GLU A 25 2.44 -0.64 -14.53
C GLU A 25 1.00 -1.10 -14.33
N GLN A 26 0.04 -0.17 -14.27
CA GLN A 26 -1.38 -0.48 -14.17
C GLN A 26 -1.90 -1.26 -15.38
N SER A 27 -1.46 -0.89 -16.58
CA SER A 27 -1.81 -1.63 -17.81
C SER A 27 -1.24 -3.05 -17.81
N ALA A 28 -0.14 -3.28 -17.09
CA ALA A 28 0.47 -4.60 -16.91
C ALA A 28 -0.10 -5.36 -15.69
N GLY A 29 -1.23 -4.90 -15.12
CA GLY A 29 -1.94 -5.56 -14.02
C GLY A 29 -1.50 -5.13 -12.62
N ALA A 30 -0.66 -4.10 -12.49
CA ALA A 30 -0.38 -3.53 -11.18
C ALA A 30 -1.60 -2.78 -10.63
N VAL A 31 -1.81 -2.96 -9.35
CA VAL A 31 -2.97 -2.42 -8.63
C VAL A 31 -2.53 -1.15 -7.89
N ALA A 32 -3.26 -0.05 -8.06
CA ALA A 32 -3.02 1.20 -7.32
C ALA A 32 -4.07 1.35 -6.22
N LEU A 33 -3.60 1.48 -4.97
CA LEU A 33 -4.45 1.68 -3.79
C LEU A 33 -4.26 3.10 -3.24
N ASP A 34 -5.34 3.73 -2.77
CA ASP A 34 -5.28 5.02 -2.07
C ASP A 34 -5.26 4.80 -0.55
N LEU A 35 -4.22 4.18 -0.06
CA LEU A 35 -3.99 3.93 1.37
C LEU A 35 -3.13 5.04 1.98
N ARG A 36 -3.66 6.26 2.03
CA ARG A 36 -2.96 7.38 2.65
C ARG A 36 -2.65 7.05 4.11
N PRO A 37 -1.40 7.18 4.53
CA PRO A 37 -1.06 6.93 5.91
C PRO A 37 -1.70 8.00 6.82
N PRO A 38 -1.93 7.67 8.11
CA PRO A 38 -2.45 8.62 9.06
C PRO A 38 -1.53 9.84 9.18
N GLN A 39 -2.11 11.05 9.33
CA GLN A 39 -1.38 12.29 9.53
C GLN A 39 -0.92 12.39 10.98
N ILE A 40 0.20 11.78 11.30
CA ILE A 40 0.85 11.90 12.61
C ILE A 40 2.29 12.37 12.36
N ASP A 41 2.69 13.49 12.95
CA ASP A 41 4.00 14.10 12.76
C ASP A 41 5.17 13.12 13.04
N ALA A 42 5.01 12.28 14.06
CA ALA A 42 5.99 11.26 14.42
C ALA A 42 6.15 10.12 13.40
N LEU A 43 5.24 10.00 12.43
CA LEU A 43 5.31 8.96 11.39
C LEU A 43 6.19 9.36 10.19
N GLY A 44 6.56 10.63 10.07
CA GLY A 44 7.42 11.09 8.99
C GLY A 44 8.70 10.25 8.88
N ASP A 45 9.35 9.98 9.99
CA ASP A 45 10.58 9.20 10.06
C ASP A 45 10.36 7.70 9.82
N LEU A 46 9.20 7.15 10.19
CA LEU A 46 8.88 5.73 10.01
C LEU A 46 8.63 5.36 8.54
N ARG A 47 8.17 6.30 7.72
CA ARG A 47 7.97 6.08 6.28
C ARG A 47 9.26 5.76 5.52
N TRP A 48 10.40 6.21 6.03
CA TRP A 48 11.70 6.03 5.41
C TRP A 48 12.35 4.67 5.71
N ALA A 49 11.82 3.93 6.66
CA ALA A 49 12.46 2.72 7.14
C ALA A 49 12.41 1.54 6.14
N ASP A 50 11.51 1.56 5.17
CA ASP A 50 11.46 0.55 4.10
C ASP A 50 11.21 1.15 2.70
N PRO A 51 12.19 1.83 2.10
CA PRO A 51 12.09 2.30 0.74
C PRO A 51 12.02 1.16 -0.29
N SER A 52 12.42 -0.06 0.10
CA SER A 52 12.28 -1.27 -0.70
C SER A 52 10.91 -1.94 -0.54
N GLY A 53 10.10 -1.50 0.43
CA GLY A 53 8.79 -2.07 0.74
C GLY A 53 7.75 -1.95 -0.35
N GLN A 54 8.08 -1.26 -1.44
CA GLN A 54 7.13 -0.90 -2.47
C GLN A 54 7.28 -1.67 -3.80
N ALA A 55 8.01 -2.75 -3.78
CA ALA A 55 7.96 -3.70 -4.88
C ALA A 55 6.74 -4.65 -4.75
N HIS A 56 5.61 -4.11 -4.29
CA HIS A 56 4.34 -4.84 -4.23
C HIS A 56 3.69 -4.92 -5.61
N ARG A 57 2.76 -5.85 -5.78
CA ARG A 57 1.87 -5.86 -6.94
C ARG A 57 0.91 -4.66 -6.94
N TRP A 58 0.78 -3.98 -5.82
CA TRP A 58 0.04 -2.73 -5.73
C TRP A 58 0.99 -1.56 -5.46
N THR A 59 0.58 -0.37 -5.86
CA THR A 59 1.31 0.88 -5.66
C THR A 59 0.38 1.92 -5.06
N ASP A 60 0.92 2.82 -4.25
CA ASP A 60 0.15 3.97 -3.81
C ASP A 60 -0.12 4.93 -4.98
N VAL A 61 -1.23 5.62 -4.93
CA VAL A 61 -1.53 6.73 -5.85
C VAL A 61 -0.47 7.81 -5.66
N ILE A 62 0.00 8.42 -6.76
CA ILE A 62 1.02 9.47 -6.69
C ILE A 62 0.48 10.68 -5.94
N ASP A 63 1.08 10.93 -4.78
CA ASP A 63 0.90 12.19 -4.05
C ASP A 63 1.88 13.23 -4.59
N ARG A 64 1.36 14.23 -5.30
CA ARG A 64 2.17 15.30 -5.91
C ARG A 64 2.81 16.22 -4.90
N THR A 65 2.44 16.13 -3.64
CA THR A 65 3.04 16.90 -2.54
C THR A 65 4.20 16.15 -1.87
N ASP A 66 4.29 14.83 -2.08
CA ASP A 66 5.38 14.01 -1.55
C ASP A 66 6.41 13.68 -2.64
N PRO A 67 7.65 14.22 -2.55
CA PRO A 67 8.71 13.93 -3.51
C PRO A 67 9.05 12.44 -3.63
N ASN A 68 8.85 11.66 -2.57
CA ASN A 68 9.13 10.23 -2.59
C ASN A 68 8.12 9.48 -3.45
N SER A 69 6.86 9.85 -3.36
CA SER A 69 5.80 9.28 -4.17
C SER A 69 6.09 9.47 -5.66
N ILE A 70 6.63 10.62 -6.05
CA ILE A 70 7.01 10.91 -7.45
C ILE A 70 8.22 10.11 -7.90
N LEU A 71 9.22 9.92 -7.01
CA LEU A 71 10.47 9.22 -7.36
C LEU A 71 10.31 7.71 -7.46
N GLN A 72 9.38 7.12 -6.73
CA GLN A 72 9.23 5.67 -6.65
C GLN A 72 8.95 4.97 -7.96
N PRO A 73 8.05 5.40 -8.85
CA PRO A 73 7.85 4.78 -10.16
C PRO A 73 9.12 4.76 -10.99
N LEU A 74 9.95 5.82 -10.89
CA LEU A 74 11.22 5.95 -11.58
C LEU A 74 12.26 4.95 -11.04
N LEU A 75 12.35 4.81 -9.71
CA LEU A 75 13.23 3.84 -9.07
C LEU A 75 12.84 2.40 -9.42
N ARG A 76 11.53 2.09 -9.39
CA ARG A 76 11.03 0.77 -9.80
C ARG A 76 11.33 0.46 -11.27
N ALA A 77 11.17 1.45 -12.16
CA ALA A 77 11.50 1.28 -13.57
C ALA A 77 12.99 0.97 -13.77
N ALA A 78 13.87 1.65 -13.03
CA ALA A 78 15.31 1.40 -13.07
C ALA A 78 15.68 0.02 -12.49
N ASP A 79 15.04 -0.39 -11.39
CA ASP A 79 15.24 -1.71 -10.78
C ASP A 79 14.75 -2.84 -11.69
N ARG A 80 13.64 -2.62 -12.41
CA ARG A 80 13.13 -3.56 -13.42
C ARG A 80 14.05 -3.65 -14.64
N ALA A 81 14.54 -2.51 -15.13
CA ALA A 81 15.48 -2.47 -16.27
C ALA A 81 16.76 -3.25 -15.94
N TRP A 82 17.30 -3.08 -14.74
CA TRP A 82 18.44 -3.89 -14.30
C TRP A 82 18.07 -5.37 -14.18
N GLY A 83 16.91 -5.71 -13.65
CA GLY A 83 16.44 -7.08 -13.57
C GLY A 83 16.42 -7.78 -14.92
N GLN A 84 15.91 -7.11 -15.97
CA GLN A 84 15.91 -7.62 -17.32
C GLN A 84 17.35 -7.84 -17.87
N HIS A 85 18.24 -6.86 -17.70
CA HIS A 85 19.63 -7.01 -18.12
C HIS A 85 20.36 -8.12 -17.38
N ARG A 86 20.15 -8.21 -16.05
CA ARG A 86 20.74 -9.25 -15.21
C ARG A 86 20.33 -10.64 -15.68
N THR A 87 19.04 -10.84 -15.92
CA THR A 87 18.48 -12.11 -16.40
C THR A 87 19.03 -12.46 -17.77
N ALA A 88 19.03 -11.52 -18.71
CA ALA A 88 19.57 -11.72 -20.05
C ALA A 88 21.08 -12.09 -20.04
N LEU A 89 21.85 -11.51 -19.12
CA LEU A 89 23.28 -11.79 -18.94
C LEU A 89 23.56 -13.00 -18.05
N GLN A 90 22.53 -13.69 -17.56
CA GLN A 90 22.64 -14.83 -16.63
C GLN A 90 23.46 -14.51 -15.37
N LEU A 91 23.34 -13.28 -14.85
CA LEU A 91 24.06 -12.85 -13.67
C LEU A 91 23.26 -13.20 -12.40
N PRO A 92 23.95 -13.59 -11.32
CA PRO A 92 23.28 -13.79 -10.04
C PRO A 92 22.77 -12.43 -9.50
N GLY A 93 21.68 -12.47 -8.74
CA GLY A 93 21.12 -11.27 -8.12
C GLY A 93 20.11 -11.61 -7.04
N ILE A 94 19.77 -10.61 -6.25
CA ILE A 94 18.69 -10.69 -5.27
C ILE A 94 17.49 -10.00 -5.90
N ALA A 95 16.51 -10.80 -6.30
CA ALA A 95 15.26 -10.31 -6.86
C ALA A 95 14.21 -10.12 -5.78
N TRP A 96 13.28 -9.25 -6.05
CA TRP A 96 12.08 -8.98 -5.29
C TRP A 96 10.94 -9.67 -6.01
N ILE A 97 10.38 -10.70 -5.40
CA ILE A 97 9.33 -11.51 -6.01
C ILE A 97 8.06 -11.38 -5.19
N SER A 98 6.97 -11.04 -5.84
CA SER A 98 5.62 -11.07 -5.30
C SER A 98 4.95 -12.34 -5.81
N SER A 99 4.49 -13.20 -4.89
CA SER A 99 3.63 -14.32 -5.25
C SER A 99 2.25 -13.83 -5.65
N GLU A 100 1.51 -14.64 -6.36
CA GLU A 100 0.11 -14.35 -6.62
C GLU A 100 -0.70 -14.29 -5.32
N PRO A 101 -1.71 -13.40 -5.24
CA PRO A 101 -2.60 -13.35 -4.11
C PRO A 101 -3.34 -14.69 -3.97
N ASP A 102 -3.63 -15.08 -2.72
CA ASP A 102 -4.43 -16.27 -2.47
C ASP A 102 -5.87 -16.04 -2.95
N ALA A 103 -6.33 -16.86 -3.89
CA ALA A 103 -7.66 -16.78 -4.46
C ALA A 103 -8.77 -16.85 -3.38
N THR A 104 -8.54 -17.62 -2.31
CA THR A 104 -9.50 -17.74 -1.20
C THR A 104 -9.66 -16.44 -0.45
N VAL A 105 -8.56 -15.73 -0.22
CA VAL A 105 -8.56 -14.43 0.48
C VAL A 105 -9.19 -13.36 -0.39
N LEU A 106 -8.90 -13.34 -1.70
CA LEU A 106 -9.56 -12.42 -2.65
C LEU A 106 -11.07 -12.67 -2.70
N THR A 107 -11.48 -13.93 -2.71
CA THR A 107 -12.91 -14.30 -2.67
C THR A 107 -13.57 -13.82 -1.38
N ASP A 108 -12.89 -13.83 -0.24
CA ASP A 108 -13.46 -13.35 1.02
C ASP A 108 -13.61 -11.81 1.02
N VAL A 109 -12.66 -11.09 0.42
CA VAL A 109 -12.79 -9.64 0.20
C VAL A 109 -13.96 -9.34 -0.74
N ALA A 110 -14.11 -10.12 -1.81
CA ALA A 110 -15.23 -10.00 -2.75
C ALA A 110 -16.59 -10.26 -2.09
N LYS A 111 -16.72 -11.28 -1.24
CA LYS A 111 -17.94 -11.54 -0.45
C LYS A 111 -18.27 -10.36 0.47
N THR A 112 -17.25 -9.70 1.03
CA THR A 112 -17.48 -8.49 1.82
C THR A 112 -18.05 -7.37 0.97
N ALA A 113 -17.53 -7.18 -0.25
CA ALA A 113 -18.04 -6.17 -1.20
C ALA A 113 -19.51 -6.46 -1.60
N VAL A 114 -19.84 -7.72 -1.90
CA VAL A 114 -21.22 -8.13 -2.19
C VAL A 114 -22.14 -7.93 -0.97
N ALA A 115 -21.64 -8.18 0.24
CA ALA A 115 -22.43 -7.95 1.46
C ALA A 115 -22.72 -6.45 1.73
N LEU A 116 -21.97 -5.56 1.08
CA LEU A 116 -22.15 -4.10 1.08
C LEU A 116 -22.95 -3.62 -0.15
N ASP A 117 -23.64 -4.53 -0.84
CA ASP A 117 -24.47 -4.26 -2.02
C ASP A 117 -23.68 -3.61 -3.19
N LEU A 118 -22.37 -3.85 -3.28
CA LEU A 118 -21.59 -3.39 -4.42
C LEU A 118 -21.84 -4.27 -5.66
N PRO A 119 -21.80 -3.68 -6.87
CA PRO A 119 -22.12 -4.39 -8.11
C PRO A 119 -20.95 -5.31 -8.54
N LEU A 120 -20.79 -6.42 -7.82
CA LEU A 120 -19.80 -7.44 -8.11
C LEU A 120 -20.53 -8.77 -8.38
N GLU A 121 -20.36 -9.31 -9.57
CA GLU A 121 -20.85 -10.64 -9.92
C GLU A 121 -19.77 -11.66 -9.55
N LEU A 122 -20.12 -12.58 -8.66
CA LEU A 122 -19.23 -13.69 -8.32
C LEU A 122 -19.63 -14.88 -9.19
N ASP A 123 -18.83 -15.19 -10.18
CA ASP A 123 -18.99 -16.41 -10.98
C ASP A 123 -18.64 -17.64 -10.14
N ASP A 124 -19.41 -18.73 -10.33
CA ASP A 124 -19.20 -19.98 -9.59
C ASP A 124 -17.82 -20.62 -9.83
N ASP A 125 -17.14 -20.28 -10.92
CA ASP A 125 -15.89 -20.87 -11.38
C ASP A 125 -14.68 -19.91 -11.34
N GLY A 126 -14.85 -18.64 -11.06
CA GLY A 126 -13.78 -17.63 -11.09
C GLY A 126 -13.60 -16.86 -9.79
N SER A 127 -12.36 -16.76 -9.32
CA SER A 127 -12.01 -15.82 -8.26
C SER A 127 -11.86 -14.44 -8.90
N PRO A 128 -12.42 -13.35 -8.30
CA PRO A 128 -12.27 -12.00 -8.81
C PRO A 128 -10.80 -11.59 -8.77
N THR A 129 -10.36 -10.87 -9.78
CA THR A 129 -9.03 -10.29 -9.80
C THR A 129 -8.96 -9.06 -8.89
N ALA A 130 -7.78 -8.75 -8.37
CA ALA A 130 -7.58 -7.54 -7.56
C ALA A 130 -7.93 -6.26 -8.33
N GLN A 131 -7.76 -6.26 -9.67
CA GLN A 131 -8.10 -5.13 -10.54
C GLN A 131 -9.62 -4.91 -10.63
N GLU A 132 -10.39 -5.98 -10.77
CA GLU A 132 -11.86 -5.92 -10.77
C GLU A 132 -12.39 -5.39 -9.45
N LEU A 133 -11.85 -5.88 -8.32
CA LEU A 133 -12.22 -5.42 -7.00
C LEU A 133 -12.00 -3.92 -6.82
N ILE A 134 -10.83 -3.38 -7.24
CA ILE A 134 -10.56 -1.96 -7.14
C ILE A 134 -11.51 -1.13 -7.99
N THR A 135 -11.83 -1.60 -9.19
CA THR A 135 -12.76 -0.88 -10.06
C THR A 135 -14.13 -0.72 -9.38
N VAL A 136 -14.59 -1.77 -8.73
CA VAL A 136 -15.85 -1.75 -7.97
C VAL A 136 -15.73 -0.89 -6.70
N PHE A 137 -14.58 -0.93 -6.01
CA PHE A 137 -14.37 -0.14 -4.80
C PHE A 137 -14.28 1.37 -5.06
N ALA A 138 -13.86 1.77 -6.27
CA ALA A 138 -13.68 3.18 -6.63
C ALA A 138 -14.97 4.01 -6.51
N GLU A 139 -16.13 3.37 -6.68
CA GLU A 139 -17.46 4.00 -6.60
C GLU A 139 -18.10 3.93 -5.20
N SER A 140 -17.44 3.27 -4.24
CA SER A 140 -17.98 3.05 -2.89
C SER A 140 -17.53 4.11 -1.91
N ASP A 141 -18.44 4.56 -1.04
CA ASP A 141 -18.11 5.42 0.12
C ASP A 141 -17.15 4.72 1.10
N GLN A 142 -17.15 3.39 1.11
CA GLN A 142 -16.29 2.55 1.95
C GLN A 142 -14.99 2.12 1.25
N ARG A 143 -14.68 2.73 0.09
CA ARG A 143 -13.52 2.44 -0.75
C ARG A 143 -12.25 2.18 0.05
N ARG A 144 -11.93 3.06 1.00
CA ARG A 144 -10.69 2.99 1.75
C ARG A 144 -10.57 1.71 2.61
N VAL A 145 -11.66 1.34 3.31
CA VAL A 145 -11.64 0.16 4.18
C VAL A 145 -11.55 -1.11 3.34
N LEU A 146 -12.20 -1.14 2.20
CA LEU A 146 -12.13 -2.24 1.24
C LEU A 146 -10.74 -2.36 0.62
N GLU A 147 -10.12 -1.25 0.22
CA GLU A 147 -8.74 -1.21 -0.27
C GLU A 147 -7.74 -1.66 0.80
N GLN A 148 -7.97 -1.32 2.05
CA GLN A 148 -7.14 -1.79 3.17
C GLN A 148 -7.26 -3.30 3.35
N GLN A 149 -8.46 -3.87 3.30
CA GLN A 149 -8.65 -5.32 3.31
C GLN A 149 -7.98 -5.99 2.12
N LEU A 150 -8.14 -5.43 0.93
CA LEU A 150 -7.46 -5.92 -0.27
C LEU A 150 -5.93 -5.88 -0.11
N SER A 151 -5.36 -4.83 0.46
CA SER A 151 -3.92 -4.74 0.69
C SER A 151 -3.39 -5.87 1.60
N HIS A 152 -4.18 -6.30 2.57
CA HIS A 152 -3.85 -7.45 3.41
C HIS A 152 -3.97 -8.79 2.68
N ALA A 153 -4.88 -8.87 1.68
CA ALA A 153 -5.04 -10.06 0.85
C ALA A 153 -3.92 -10.20 -0.20
N LEU A 154 -3.28 -9.09 -0.57
CA LEU A 154 -2.17 -9.12 -1.52
C LEU A 154 -0.91 -9.68 -0.85
N ALA A 155 -0.28 -10.64 -1.52
CA ALA A 155 0.90 -11.30 -0.99
C ALA A 155 2.07 -10.33 -0.79
N GLN A 156 2.69 -10.39 0.38
CA GLN A 156 3.88 -9.60 0.68
C GLN A 156 5.07 -10.08 -0.14
N PRO A 157 5.76 -9.20 -0.88
CA PRO A 157 6.91 -9.58 -1.66
C PRO A 157 8.07 -10.03 -0.77
N GLN A 158 8.88 -10.93 -1.30
CA GLN A 158 10.05 -11.47 -0.62
C GLN A 158 11.29 -11.38 -1.49
N PHE A 159 12.46 -11.29 -0.86
CA PHE A 159 13.71 -11.44 -1.56
C PHE A 159 13.94 -12.90 -1.95
N GLN A 160 14.41 -13.10 -3.16
CA GLN A 160 14.85 -14.41 -3.67
C GLN A 160 16.23 -14.29 -4.31
N ALA A 161 17.09 -15.24 -4.00
CA ALA A 161 18.38 -15.33 -4.67
C ALA A 161 18.20 -16.06 -6.00
N GLU A 162 18.54 -15.41 -7.07
CA GLU A 162 18.59 -16.00 -8.41
C GLU A 162 20.05 -16.16 -8.79
N LEU A 163 20.53 -17.43 -8.75
CA LEU A 163 21.94 -17.77 -8.98
C LEU A 163 22.24 -18.00 -10.46
N LYS A 164 21.32 -18.57 -11.20
CA LYS A 164 21.30 -18.69 -12.68
C LYS A 164 19.84 -18.73 -13.11
N THR A 165 19.56 -18.27 -14.32
CA THR A 165 18.24 -18.47 -14.93
C THR A 165 18.02 -19.98 -15.07
N PRO A 166 16.94 -20.58 -14.57
CA PRO A 166 16.60 -21.93 -14.94
C PRO A 166 16.53 -21.99 -16.45
N GLU A 167 17.13 -23.03 -17.03
CA GLU A 167 16.88 -23.38 -18.42
C GLU A 167 15.37 -23.41 -18.57
N THR A 168 14.88 -22.63 -19.52
CA THR A 168 13.49 -22.40 -19.81
C THR A 168 12.65 -23.66 -19.59
N SER A 169 11.92 -23.75 -18.49
CA SER A 169 10.69 -24.52 -18.51
C SER A 169 9.78 -23.81 -19.53
N ASP A 170 9.31 -24.53 -20.54
CA ASP A 170 8.39 -24.06 -21.57
C ASP A 170 7.03 -23.54 -21.05
N ASP A 171 6.98 -23.21 -19.78
CA ASP A 171 5.81 -22.60 -19.15
C ASP A 171 5.97 -21.07 -19.24
N ASP A 172 5.48 -20.56 -20.34
CA ASP A 172 5.44 -19.13 -20.73
C ASP A 172 4.62 -18.26 -19.75
N THR A 173 4.24 -18.80 -18.59
CA THR A 173 3.35 -18.15 -17.61
C THR A 173 4.07 -17.50 -16.43
N THR A 174 5.37 -17.63 -16.27
CA THR A 174 6.10 -16.79 -15.33
C THR A 174 6.32 -15.42 -15.96
N ASP A 175 5.32 -14.59 -15.75
CA ASP A 175 5.32 -13.18 -16.06
C ASP A 175 6.65 -12.53 -15.61
N ALA A 176 7.59 -12.39 -16.55
CA ALA A 176 8.90 -11.76 -16.33
C ALA A 176 8.76 -10.30 -15.83
N SER A 177 7.53 -9.77 -15.87
CA SER A 177 7.09 -8.51 -15.32
C SER A 177 7.14 -8.47 -13.78
N ALA A 178 7.11 -9.62 -13.09
CA ALA A 178 6.98 -9.67 -11.64
C ALA A 178 8.33 -9.58 -10.88
N ALA A 179 9.45 -9.90 -11.52
CA ALA A 179 10.76 -9.90 -10.87
C ALA A 179 11.44 -8.53 -10.98
N VAL A 180 11.55 -7.83 -9.85
CA VAL A 180 12.27 -6.56 -9.73
C VAL A 180 13.60 -6.81 -9.03
N THR A 181 14.71 -6.34 -9.60
CA THR A 181 16.03 -6.47 -8.96
C THR A 181 16.47 -5.12 -8.40
N PRO A 182 16.26 -4.86 -7.09
CA PRO A 182 16.50 -3.56 -6.49
C PRO A 182 18.00 -3.25 -6.43
N TRP A 183 18.39 -2.06 -6.90
CA TRP A 183 19.78 -1.61 -6.89
C TRP A 183 19.96 -0.10 -6.70
N CYS A 184 18.92 0.71 -6.93
CA CYS A 184 19.03 2.17 -7.03
C CYS A 184 19.52 2.84 -5.73
N CYS A 185 19.14 2.32 -4.56
CA CYS A 185 19.39 2.94 -3.25
C CYS A 185 20.22 2.03 -2.33
N GLY A 186 21.43 1.65 -2.75
CA GLY A 186 22.28 0.69 -2.04
C GLY A 186 22.61 1.03 -0.59
N SER A 187 22.55 2.32 -0.20
CA SER A 187 22.75 2.74 1.20
C SER A 187 21.59 2.37 2.12
N LEU A 188 20.42 2.07 1.58
CA LEU A 188 19.20 1.84 2.34
C LEU A 188 18.88 0.36 2.57
N SER A 189 19.41 -0.52 1.74
CA SER A 189 19.12 -1.95 1.80
C SER A 189 20.33 -2.79 1.41
N TYR A 190 20.61 -3.83 2.19
CA TYR A 190 21.71 -4.75 1.87
C TYR A 190 21.48 -5.49 0.53
N ALA A 191 20.24 -5.81 0.18
CA ALA A 191 19.92 -6.43 -1.11
C ALA A 191 20.32 -5.52 -2.28
N GLN A 192 20.01 -4.22 -2.18
CA GLN A 192 20.41 -3.23 -3.18
C GLN A 192 21.92 -3.09 -3.27
N LEU A 193 22.61 -3.04 -2.11
CA LEU A 193 24.07 -2.99 -2.07
C LEU A 193 24.70 -4.23 -2.72
N ALA A 194 24.17 -5.43 -2.44
CA ALA A 194 24.64 -6.66 -3.07
C ALA A 194 24.47 -6.63 -4.60
N ASN A 195 23.32 -6.18 -5.08
CA ASN A 195 23.09 -6.03 -6.52
C ASN A 195 23.98 -4.96 -7.14
N GLN A 196 24.26 -3.84 -6.44
CA GLN A 196 25.24 -2.86 -6.89
C GLN A 196 26.65 -3.44 -7.01
N GLN A 197 27.05 -4.33 -6.09
CA GLN A 197 28.32 -5.02 -6.20
C GLN A 197 28.40 -5.91 -7.45
N VAL A 198 27.31 -6.58 -7.81
CA VAL A 198 27.23 -7.36 -9.06
C VAL A 198 27.41 -6.44 -10.29
N ILE A 199 26.71 -5.30 -10.32
CA ILE A 199 26.86 -4.28 -11.37
C ILE A 199 28.29 -3.78 -11.44
N GLN A 200 28.89 -3.46 -10.30
CA GLN A 200 30.25 -2.93 -10.23
C GLN A 200 31.28 -3.96 -10.73
N MET A 201 31.10 -5.23 -10.37
CA MET A 201 31.94 -6.31 -10.89
C MET A 201 31.77 -6.47 -12.42
N LEU A 202 30.54 -6.37 -12.93
CA LEU A 202 30.30 -6.42 -14.38
C LEU A 202 31.02 -5.29 -15.11
N LEU A 203 30.94 -4.06 -14.58
CA LEU A 203 31.53 -2.88 -15.22
C LEU A 203 33.07 -2.85 -15.12
N ASN A 204 33.63 -3.34 -14.02
CA ASN A 204 35.09 -3.28 -13.77
C ASN A 204 35.81 -4.52 -14.31
N ASP A 205 35.23 -5.70 -14.08
CA ASP A 205 35.91 -6.98 -14.28
C ASP A 205 35.28 -7.80 -15.42
N GLY A 206 34.15 -7.35 -15.97
CA GLY A 206 33.52 -8.02 -17.12
C GLY A 206 34.46 -8.14 -18.28
N LYS A 207 34.69 -9.37 -18.77
CA LYS A 207 35.62 -9.63 -19.85
C LYS A 207 35.10 -9.07 -21.16
N ASP A 208 35.96 -8.30 -21.80
CA ASP A 208 35.80 -7.96 -23.20
C ASP A 208 35.82 -9.24 -24.08
N ARG A 209 35.21 -9.18 -25.26
CA ARG A 209 35.19 -10.26 -26.23
C ARG A 209 36.64 -10.78 -26.47
N PRO A 210 36.88 -12.07 -26.26
CA PRO A 210 38.25 -12.60 -26.27
C PRO A 210 38.91 -12.61 -27.64
N ASN A 211 38.18 -12.29 -28.68
CA ASN A 211 38.70 -12.36 -30.01
C ASN A 211 38.84 -10.98 -30.62
N VAL A 212 40.11 -10.53 -30.82
CA VAL A 212 40.51 -9.80 -31.96
C VAL A 212 40.67 -8.27 -31.88
N ARG A 213 41.10 -7.73 -32.86
CA ARG A 213 41.49 -6.40 -33.29
C ARG A 213 40.59 -5.21 -32.85
N GLN A 214 39.36 -5.45 -32.37
CA GLN A 214 38.48 -4.46 -31.76
C GLN A 214 37.94 -4.99 -30.44
N LYS A 215 38.26 -4.31 -29.33
CA LYS A 215 37.67 -4.57 -27.99
C LYS A 215 36.23 -4.07 -28.02
N GLU A 216 35.28 -4.96 -28.20
CA GLU A 216 33.86 -4.67 -28.00
C GLU A 216 33.53 -4.84 -26.52
N ARG A 217 33.24 -3.72 -25.86
CA ARG A 217 32.70 -3.73 -24.53
C ARG A 217 31.18 -4.00 -24.55
N LEU A 218 30.71 -4.69 -23.51
CA LEU A 218 29.31 -4.89 -23.31
C LEU A 218 28.57 -3.53 -23.19
N ASN A 219 27.65 -3.26 -24.11
CA ASN A 219 26.84 -2.04 -24.06
C ASN A 219 25.50 -2.33 -23.44
N LEU A 220 25.38 -2.09 -22.13
CA LEU A 220 24.14 -2.29 -21.36
C LEU A 220 22.97 -1.40 -21.81
N GLY A 221 23.25 -0.32 -22.54
CA GLY A 221 22.21 0.56 -23.10
C GLY A 221 21.51 0.00 -24.34
N ARG A 222 22.03 -1.09 -24.93
CA ARG A 222 21.45 -1.72 -26.12
C ARG A 222 20.46 -2.82 -25.71
N ARG A 223 19.25 -2.78 -26.26
CA ARG A 223 18.33 -3.93 -26.14
C ARG A 223 18.95 -5.15 -26.80
N GLY A 224 18.81 -6.33 -26.15
CA GLY A 224 19.42 -7.56 -26.66
C GLY A 224 20.97 -7.59 -26.52
N CYS A 225 21.53 -6.84 -25.55
CA CYS A 225 22.99 -6.83 -25.33
C CYS A 225 23.56 -8.23 -24.98
N ALA A 226 22.69 -9.15 -24.53
CA ALA A 226 23.06 -10.52 -24.20
C ALA A 226 23.04 -11.46 -25.41
N ASP A 227 22.32 -11.14 -26.49
CA ASP A 227 22.12 -12.02 -27.64
C ASP A 227 23.45 -12.30 -28.40
N ASP A 228 24.34 -11.31 -28.37
CA ASP A 228 25.66 -11.40 -28.99
C ASP A 228 26.74 -12.01 -28.07
N LEU A 229 26.35 -12.41 -26.84
CA LEU A 229 27.30 -12.83 -25.82
C LEU A 229 27.62 -14.32 -25.94
N GLN A 230 28.74 -14.65 -26.62
CA GLN A 230 29.22 -16.02 -26.82
C GLN A 230 30.43 -16.40 -25.94
N TRP A 231 30.74 -15.58 -24.93
CA TRP A 231 31.89 -15.80 -24.04
C TRP A 231 31.49 -15.63 -22.56
N SER A 232 32.25 -16.27 -21.67
CA SER A 232 32.04 -16.09 -20.22
C SER A 232 32.50 -14.69 -19.78
N LEU A 233 31.61 -13.94 -19.15
CA LEU A 233 31.90 -12.61 -18.62
C LEU A 233 32.91 -12.63 -17.47
N PHE A 234 32.94 -13.71 -16.70
CA PHE A 234 33.74 -13.83 -15.50
C PHE A 234 34.64 -15.07 -15.51
N THR A 235 35.66 -15.04 -14.68
CA THR A 235 36.45 -16.21 -14.34
C THR A 235 35.75 -17.04 -13.27
N GLY A 236 36.07 -18.33 -13.16
CA GLY A 236 35.48 -19.19 -12.10
C GLY A 236 35.62 -18.62 -10.67
N ALA A 237 36.76 -17.99 -10.34
CA ALA A 237 36.97 -17.34 -9.05
C ALA A 237 36.06 -16.11 -8.84
N GLN A 238 35.74 -15.38 -9.90
CA GLN A 238 34.82 -14.25 -9.85
C GLN A 238 33.37 -14.74 -9.73
N GLU A 239 33.01 -15.80 -10.42
CA GLU A 239 31.69 -16.45 -10.29
C GLU A 239 31.45 -16.97 -8.87
N GLU A 240 32.45 -17.61 -8.25
CA GLU A 240 32.37 -18.04 -6.87
C GLU A 240 32.18 -16.86 -5.90
N LYS A 241 32.88 -15.76 -6.12
CA LYS A 241 32.72 -14.53 -5.35
C LYS A 241 31.29 -13.95 -5.51
N LEU A 242 30.76 -13.91 -6.72
CA LEU A 242 29.40 -13.45 -6.99
C LEU A 242 28.35 -14.34 -6.29
N THR A 243 28.53 -15.66 -6.34
CA THR A 243 27.67 -16.63 -5.64
C THR A 243 27.72 -16.45 -4.12
N THR A 244 28.86 -16.03 -3.58
CA THR A 244 29.01 -15.74 -2.16
C THR A 244 28.25 -14.46 -1.79
N ILE A 245 28.31 -13.41 -2.63
CA ILE A 245 27.59 -12.14 -2.44
C ILE A 245 26.07 -12.38 -2.50
N VAL A 246 25.62 -13.25 -3.41
CA VAL A 246 24.19 -13.56 -3.63
C VAL A 246 23.92 -14.99 -3.19
N SER A 247 23.88 -15.25 -1.87
CA SER A 247 23.63 -16.59 -1.37
C SER A 247 22.19 -16.74 -0.83
N GLN A 248 21.63 -17.94 -0.97
CA GLN A 248 20.31 -18.27 -0.43
C GLN A 248 20.22 -18.05 1.09
N ARG A 249 21.30 -18.37 1.80
CA ARG A 249 21.40 -18.15 3.25
C ARG A 249 21.30 -16.67 3.62
N LEU A 250 21.92 -15.82 2.83
CA LEU A 250 21.82 -14.36 2.99
C LEU A 250 20.37 -13.89 2.82
N VAL A 251 19.72 -14.34 1.75
CA VAL A 251 18.33 -13.95 1.42
C VAL A 251 17.36 -14.38 2.51
N GLN A 252 17.50 -15.59 3.04
CA GLN A 252 16.69 -16.05 4.18
C GLN A 252 16.87 -15.14 5.40
N ARG A 253 18.09 -14.68 5.68
CA ARG A 253 18.36 -13.73 6.78
C ARG A 253 17.73 -12.37 6.49
N LEU A 254 17.83 -11.87 5.26
CA LEU A 254 17.21 -10.59 4.86
C LEU A 254 15.69 -10.64 5.04
N ASN A 255 15.03 -11.68 4.55
CA ASN A 255 13.59 -11.86 4.72
C ASN A 255 13.17 -11.97 6.19
N SER A 256 13.96 -12.70 7.01
CA SER A 256 13.69 -12.80 8.44
C SER A 256 13.81 -11.44 9.14
N ARG A 257 14.88 -10.70 8.85
CA ARG A 257 15.09 -9.36 9.42
C ARG A 257 14.04 -8.37 8.96
N ARG A 258 13.66 -8.42 7.68
CA ARG A 258 12.61 -7.56 7.14
C ARG A 258 11.29 -7.79 7.88
N ARG A 259 10.89 -9.06 8.09
CA ARG A 259 9.67 -9.36 8.86
C ARG A 259 9.72 -8.76 10.26
N GLN A 260 10.85 -8.90 10.97
CA GLN A 260 11.03 -8.29 12.30
C GLN A 260 10.90 -6.77 12.26
N VAL A 261 11.49 -6.12 11.23
CA VAL A 261 11.37 -4.66 11.08
C VAL A 261 9.93 -4.24 10.83
N LEU A 262 9.21 -4.94 9.95
CA LEU A 262 7.79 -4.66 9.67
C LEU A 262 6.90 -4.85 10.90
N GLU A 263 7.15 -5.88 11.72
CA GLU A 263 6.47 -6.09 12.99
C GLU A 263 6.72 -4.92 13.95
N LEU A 264 7.99 -4.55 14.13
CA LEU A 264 8.36 -3.39 14.98
C LEU A 264 7.75 -2.08 14.49
N GLN A 265 7.69 -1.87 13.17
CA GLN A 265 7.05 -0.68 12.60
C GLN A 265 5.55 -0.64 12.89
N ARG A 266 4.85 -1.77 12.78
CA ARG A 266 3.43 -1.87 13.16
C ARG A 266 3.22 -1.57 14.63
N ASP A 267 4.05 -2.16 15.50
CA ASP A 267 3.95 -1.94 16.94
C ASP A 267 4.21 -0.47 17.31
N LEU A 268 5.23 0.14 16.69
CA LEU A 268 5.52 1.56 16.88
C LEU A 268 4.39 2.45 16.37
N LEU A 269 3.84 2.14 15.19
CA LEU A 269 2.71 2.87 14.64
C LEU A 269 1.50 2.79 15.57
N ALA A 270 1.14 1.58 16.02
CA ALA A 270 0.04 1.36 16.94
C ALA A 270 0.25 2.10 18.27
N MET A 271 1.49 2.09 18.80
CA MET A 271 1.83 2.85 20.02
C MET A 271 1.67 4.36 19.82
N VAL A 272 2.16 4.90 18.69
CA VAL A 272 2.04 6.34 18.39
C VAL A 272 0.58 6.73 18.18
N GLN A 273 -0.21 5.90 17.50
CA GLN A 273 -1.65 6.08 17.34
C GLN A 273 -2.36 6.04 18.70
N ALA A 274 -2.08 5.04 19.52
CA ALA A 274 -2.67 4.96 20.87
C ALA A 274 -2.32 6.19 21.71
N ARG A 275 -1.06 6.64 21.68
CA ARG A 275 -0.64 7.86 22.38
C ARG A 275 -1.35 9.11 21.86
N SER A 276 -1.61 9.21 20.55
CA SER A 276 -2.36 10.33 19.98
C SER A 276 -3.84 10.32 20.38
N ALA A 277 -4.37 9.19 20.84
CA ALA A 277 -5.72 9.04 21.33
C ALA A 277 -5.89 9.38 22.82
N GLU A 278 -4.80 9.46 23.62
CA GLU A 278 -4.89 9.80 25.04
C GLU A 278 -5.68 11.09 25.30
N PRO A 279 -5.48 12.20 24.55
CA PRO A 279 -6.25 13.42 24.74
C PRO A 279 -7.75 13.29 24.39
N LEU A 280 -8.13 12.25 23.65
CA LEU A 280 -9.49 12.01 23.19
C LEU A 280 -10.31 11.24 24.23
N VAL A 281 -9.70 10.78 25.32
CA VAL A 281 -10.43 10.05 26.38
C VAL A 281 -11.58 10.90 26.93
N GLY A 282 -12.77 10.33 26.92
CA GLY A 282 -14.01 11.00 27.32
C GLY A 282 -14.68 11.83 26.22
N GLN A 283 -14.03 12.02 25.08
CA GLN A 283 -14.59 12.77 23.95
C GLN A 283 -15.39 11.85 23.02
N GLU A 284 -16.35 12.44 22.35
CA GLU A 284 -17.14 11.80 21.30
C GLU A 284 -16.52 12.11 19.95
N ALA A 285 -16.46 11.11 19.10
CA ALA A 285 -15.93 11.26 17.75
C ALA A 285 -16.69 10.37 16.77
N ALA A 286 -16.83 10.85 15.54
CA ALA A 286 -17.30 10.04 14.44
C ALA A 286 -16.18 9.11 13.95
N GLY A 287 -16.53 7.88 13.65
CA GLY A 287 -15.62 6.88 13.13
C GLY A 287 -16.30 5.95 12.14
N HIS A 288 -15.50 5.11 11.49
CA HIS A 288 -15.99 4.08 10.58
C HIS A 288 -15.59 2.70 11.08
N VAL A 289 -16.49 1.74 10.95
CA VAL A 289 -16.21 0.35 11.29
C VAL A 289 -15.16 -0.21 10.34
N SER A 290 -13.97 -0.52 10.87
CA SER A 290 -12.82 -1.07 10.12
C SER A 290 -12.78 -2.60 10.11
N GLY A 291 -13.45 -3.26 11.07
CA GLY A 291 -13.49 -4.70 11.16
C GLY A 291 -14.57 -5.19 12.12
N VAL A 292 -15.11 -6.38 11.85
CA VAL A 292 -16.14 -6.99 12.70
C VAL A 292 -15.71 -8.39 13.12
N GLN A 293 -15.83 -8.69 14.42
CA GLN A 293 -15.47 -9.97 15.02
C GLN A 293 -16.58 -10.47 15.93
N SER A 294 -16.51 -11.72 16.36
CA SER A 294 -17.51 -12.32 17.25
C SER A 294 -17.61 -11.65 18.64
N TYR A 295 -16.53 -11.01 19.09
CA TYR A 295 -16.46 -10.33 20.39
C TYR A 295 -16.69 -8.82 20.33
N GLY A 296 -16.85 -8.23 19.13
CA GLY A 296 -17.07 -6.82 18.94
C GLY A 296 -16.70 -6.35 17.56
N PHE A 297 -16.55 -5.04 17.40
CA PHE A 297 -16.09 -4.45 16.15
C PHE A 297 -15.07 -3.35 16.40
N PHE A 298 -14.20 -3.17 15.42
CA PHE A 298 -13.18 -2.13 15.44
C PHE A 298 -13.69 -0.89 14.73
N VAL A 299 -13.33 0.28 15.24
CA VAL A 299 -13.69 1.57 14.68
C VAL A 299 -12.46 2.43 14.52
N GLU A 300 -12.22 2.93 13.32
CA GLU A 300 -11.24 3.98 13.07
C GLU A 300 -11.83 5.35 13.38
N VAL A 301 -11.15 6.13 14.22
CA VAL A 301 -11.60 7.42 14.71
C VAL A 301 -10.65 8.53 14.28
N GLY A 302 -11.21 9.62 13.77
CA GLY A 302 -10.51 10.87 13.48
C GLY A 302 -9.50 10.80 12.33
N GLU A 303 -8.77 11.89 12.12
CA GLU A 303 -7.76 12.03 11.07
C GLU A 303 -6.50 11.20 11.35
N THR A 304 -6.19 10.96 12.62
CA THR A 304 -5.08 10.11 13.06
C THR A 304 -5.33 8.62 12.85
N ARG A 305 -6.56 8.26 12.47
CA ARG A 305 -7.00 6.88 12.18
C ARG A 305 -6.67 5.92 13.31
N VAL A 306 -6.98 6.36 14.49
CA VAL A 306 -6.83 5.54 15.67
C VAL A 306 -7.90 4.46 15.66
N GLU A 307 -7.48 3.21 15.70
CA GLU A 307 -8.37 2.06 15.73
C GLU A 307 -8.64 1.64 17.17
N GLY A 308 -9.91 1.60 17.55
CA GLY A 308 -10.33 1.15 18.87
C GLY A 308 -11.39 0.05 18.80
N LEU A 309 -11.53 -0.71 19.87
CA LEU A 309 -12.47 -1.81 19.99
C LEU A 309 -13.74 -1.37 20.71
N VAL A 310 -14.89 -1.60 20.06
CA VAL A 310 -16.20 -1.64 20.74
C VAL A 310 -16.50 -3.10 21.05
N HIS A 311 -16.41 -3.48 22.33
CA HIS A 311 -16.69 -4.85 22.74
C HIS A 311 -18.22 -5.11 22.79
N VAL A 312 -18.66 -6.30 22.38
CA VAL A 312 -20.08 -6.65 22.34
C VAL A 312 -20.78 -6.48 23.69
N SER A 313 -20.06 -6.63 24.80
CA SER A 313 -20.62 -6.42 26.15
C SER A 313 -20.88 -4.95 26.51
N SER A 314 -20.32 -3.99 25.76
CA SER A 314 -20.64 -2.57 25.95
C SER A 314 -21.90 -2.15 25.20
N LEU A 315 -22.43 -2.99 24.32
CA LEU A 315 -23.67 -2.78 23.59
C LEU A 315 -24.84 -3.20 24.49
N ASN A 316 -25.32 -2.26 25.30
CA ASN A 316 -26.35 -2.54 26.34
C ASN A 316 -27.80 -2.53 25.80
N ASP A 317 -27.96 -2.21 24.51
CA ASP A 317 -29.27 -2.03 23.86
C ASP A 317 -29.90 -3.34 23.36
N ASP A 318 -29.10 -4.36 23.04
CA ASP A 318 -29.58 -5.66 22.61
C ASP A 318 -28.50 -6.76 22.73
N TRP A 319 -28.87 -7.97 22.44
CA TRP A 319 -27.96 -9.10 22.28
C TRP A 319 -27.55 -9.24 20.82
N TYR A 320 -26.26 -9.10 20.53
CA TYR A 320 -25.72 -9.13 19.18
C TYR A 320 -25.17 -10.50 18.83
N GLU A 321 -25.52 -10.96 17.63
CA GLU A 321 -25.07 -12.24 17.05
C GLU A 321 -24.16 -11.97 15.86
N TYR A 322 -22.97 -12.57 15.87
CA TYR A 322 -22.02 -12.47 14.77
C TYR A 322 -22.39 -13.41 13.62
N ARG A 323 -22.56 -12.86 12.44
CA ARG A 323 -22.81 -13.60 11.21
C ARG A 323 -21.54 -13.67 10.38
N SER A 324 -20.79 -14.77 10.54
CA SER A 324 -19.47 -14.95 9.91
C SER A 324 -19.50 -14.88 8.38
N ARG A 325 -20.55 -15.39 7.72
CA ARG A 325 -20.67 -15.33 6.26
C ARG A 325 -20.86 -13.92 5.70
N GLN A 326 -21.34 -12.99 6.50
CA GLN A 326 -21.68 -11.62 6.12
C GLN A 326 -20.79 -10.59 6.85
N ASN A 327 -19.88 -11.08 7.67
CA ASN A 327 -18.93 -10.27 8.46
C ASN A 327 -19.60 -9.10 9.20
N ARG A 328 -20.73 -9.37 9.88
CA ARG A 328 -21.53 -8.35 10.56
C ARG A 328 -22.09 -8.83 11.90
N LEU A 329 -22.34 -7.90 12.81
CA LEU A 329 -23.06 -8.10 14.06
C LEU A 329 -24.52 -7.66 13.88
N VAL A 330 -25.46 -8.49 14.30
CA VAL A 330 -26.90 -8.22 14.15
C VAL A 330 -27.59 -8.36 15.51
N GLY A 331 -28.28 -7.31 15.94
CA GLY A 331 -29.09 -7.31 17.17
C GLY A 331 -30.33 -8.21 17.00
N ARG A 332 -30.63 -8.98 18.02
CA ARG A 332 -31.76 -9.94 18.00
C ARG A 332 -33.12 -9.27 18.04
N LYS A 333 -33.29 -8.21 18.79
CA LYS A 333 -34.57 -7.52 18.98
C LYS A 333 -34.68 -6.26 18.13
N ASN A 334 -33.69 -5.38 18.25
CA ASN A 334 -33.66 -4.08 17.57
C ASN A 334 -33.29 -4.18 16.09
N ARG A 335 -32.76 -5.34 15.67
CA ARG A 335 -32.31 -5.56 14.29
C ARG A 335 -31.21 -4.62 13.82
N ARG A 336 -30.60 -3.85 14.74
CA ARG A 336 -29.48 -2.98 14.41
C ARG A 336 -28.31 -3.82 13.90
N VAL A 337 -27.68 -3.35 12.84
CA VAL A 337 -26.56 -4.06 12.19
C VAL A 337 -25.32 -3.20 12.33
N TYR A 338 -24.20 -3.82 12.64
CA TYR A 338 -22.87 -3.22 12.53
C TYR A 338 -22.08 -4.03 11.53
N GLN A 339 -21.71 -3.40 10.45
CA GLN A 339 -20.92 -3.99 9.35
C GLN A 339 -19.76 -3.10 8.96
N LEU A 340 -18.87 -3.62 8.16
CA LEU A 340 -17.71 -2.91 7.69
C LEU A 340 -18.12 -1.61 6.97
N GLY A 341 -17.41 -0.51 7.27
CA GLY A 341 -17.63 0.78 6.64
C GLY A 341 -18.78 1.61 7.25
N ASP A 342 -19.59 1.04 8.15
CA ASP A 342 -20.65 1.79 8.82
C ASP A 342 -20.07 2.98 9.58
N GLN A 343 -20.75 4.11 9.45
CA GLN A 343 -20.40 5.29 10.23
C GLN A 343 -21.04 5.19 11.62
N VAL A 344 -20.24 5.36 12.66
CA VAL A 344 -20.68 5.29 14.06
C VAL A 344 -20.13 6.44 14.86
N CYS A 345 -20.93 6.93 15.82
CA CYS A 345 -20.45 7.87 16.82
C CYS A 345 -20.00 7.07 18.03
N VAL A 346 -18.76 7.27 18.46
CA VAL A 346 -18.16 6.56 19.57
C VAL A 346 -17.53 7.51 20.57
N ARG A 347 -17.49 7.10 21.84
CA ARG A 347 -16.75 7.78 22.90
C ARG A 347 -15.51 6.95 23.26
N VAL A 348 -14.37 7.60 23.39
CA VAL A 348 -13.14 6.96 23.84
C VAL A 348 -13.21 6.77 25.34
N ILE A 349 -13.26 5.53 25.82
CA ILE A 349 -13.40 5.21 27.24
C ILE A 349 -12.02 5.09 27.89
N LYS A 350 -11.13 4.36 27.25
CA LYS A 350 -9.81 4.07 27.80
C LYS A 350 -8.79 3.88 26.71
N VAL A 351 -7.58 4.34 26.99
CA VAL A 351 -6.40 4.13 26.13
C VAL A 351 -5.32 3.44 26.95
N ASP A 352 -4.82 2.32 26.47
CA ASP A 352 -3.66 1.61 27.02
C ASP A 352 -2.54 1.60 25.97
N VAL A 353 -1.65 2.58 26.04
CA VAL A 353 -0.55 2.78 25.07
C VAL A 353 0.42 1.59 25.06
N LEU A 354 0.65 0.94 26.21
CA LEU A 354 1.59 -0.18 26.28
C LEU A 354 1.06 -1.46 25.64
N ARG A 355 -0.27 -1.62 25.63
CA ARG A 355 -0.95 -2.76 25.02
C ARG A 355 -1.49 -2.44 23.63
N ASN A 356 -1.36 -1.20 23.17
CA ASN A 356 -1.96 -0.69 21.93
C ASN A 356 -3.48 -0.96 21.88
N GLN A 357 -4.15 -0.80 23.03
CA GLN A 357 -5.58 -1.05 23.16
C GLN A 357 -6.34 0.25 23.45
N ILE A 358 -7.41 0.45 22.70
CA ILE A 358 -8.30 1.59 22.85
C ILE A 358 -9.71 1.04 22.95
N ASP A 359 -10.34 1.28 24.09
CA ASP A 359 -11.70 0.84 24.35
C ASP A 359 -12.66 1.98 23.99
N LEU A 360 -13.63 1.65 23.14
CA LEU A 360 -14.65 2.56 22.65
C LEU A 360 -16.04 2.12 23.10
N GLU A 361 -16.94 3.06 23.24
CA GLU A 361 -18.37 2.83 23.50
C GLU A 361 -19.19 3.54 22.42
N VAL A 362 -20.19 2.86 21.87
CA VAL A 362 -21.10 3.47 20.90
C VAL A 362 -22.04 4.44 21.59
N MET A 363 -22.12 5.64 21.07
CA MET A 363 -23.10 6.62 21.49
C MET A 363 -24.42 6.39 20.78
N PRO A 364 -25.55 6.50 21.47
CA PRO A 364 -26.86 6.47 20.83
C PRO A 364 -26.93 7.64 19.85
N GLU A 365 -27.41 7.38 18.63
CA GLU A 365 -27.73 8.47 17.71
C GLU A 365 -28.68 9.46 18.44
N PRO A 366 -28.44 10.78 18.31
CA PRO A 366 -29.38 11.75 18.81
C PRO A 366 -30.74 11.47 18.14
N THR A 367 -31.68 10.93 18.88
CA THR A 367 -33.05 10.81 18.43
C THR A 367 -33.48 12.21 18.01
N ALA A 368 -33.76 12.38 16.74
CA ALA A 368 -34.36 13.59 16.21
C ALA A 368 -35.67 13.78 17.04
N ASP A 369 -35.62 14.76 17.90
CA ASP A 369 -36.69 15.09 18.86
C ASP A 369 -37.97 15.24 18.05
N GLN A 370 -38.98 14.44 18.41
CA GLN A 370 -40.32 14.60 17.90
C GLN A 370 -40.79 16.00 18.33
N GLY A 371 -40.78 16.90 17.37
CA GLY A 371 -41.17 18.27 17.56
C GLY A 371 -42.51 18.33 18.27
N ASP A 372 -42.49 18.94 19.43
CA ASP A 372 -43.63 19.41 20.15
C ASP A 372 -44.51 20.26 19.23
N SER A 373 -45.61 19.67 18.81
CA SER A 373 -46.73 20.40 18.23
C SER A 373 -47.47 21.14 19.35
N ASN A 374 -47.06 22.37 19.62
CA ASN A 374 -47.98 23.31 20.25
C ASN A 374 -47.94 24.64 19.50
N ALA A 375 -48.94 24.77 18.66
CA ALA A 375 -49.26 26.01 18.00
C ALA A 375 -49.70 27.04 19.07
N ASP A 376 -48.98 28.13 19.16
CA ASP A 376 -49.61 29.36 19.61
C ASP A 376 -49.25 30.48 18.67
N SER A 377 -50.33 31.02 18.07
CA SER A 377 -50.38 32.10 17.12
C SER A 377 -50.12 33.42 17.82
N SER A 378 -49.03 34.09 17.54
CA SER A 378 -48.97 35.55 17.69
C SER A 378 -48.07 36.19 16.64
N THR A 379 -48.75 36.92 15.85
CA THR A 379 -48.33 37.96 14.88
C THR A 379 -47.29 38.89 15.49
N VAL A 380 -46.12 39.05 14.85
CA VAL A 380 -45.34 40.30 14.93
C VAL A 380 -44.47 40.44 13.68
N GLU A 381 -44.76 41.48 12.99
CA GLU A 381 -44.07 42.39 12.09
C GLU A 381 -42.59 42.09 11.69
N SER A 382 -42.37 42.22 10.37
CA SER A 382 -41.08 42.38 9.72
C SER A 382 -40.39 43.68 10.08
N PRO A 383 -39.09 43.76 10.16
CA PRO A 383 -38.37 44.96 9.76
C PRO A 383 -37.41 44.72 8.59
N GLU A 384 -37.45 45.73 7.78
CA GLU A 384 -36.74 46.11 6.56
C GLU A 384 -35.25 45.71 6.44
N GLN A 385 -34.88 45.44 5.22
CA GLN A 385 -33.51 45.37 4.72
C GLN A 385 -32.83 46.76 4.70
N PRO A 386 -31.55 46.87 4.96
CA PRO A 386 -30.78 48.01 4.45
C PRO A 386 -29.92 47.63 3.23
N MET A 387 -29.98 48.55 2.31
CA MET A 387 -29.37 48.64 1.00
C MET A 387 -27.87 48.38 0.93
N ALA A 388 -27.47 47.83 -0.20
CA ALA A 388 -26.13 47.80 -0.75
C ALA A 388 -25.48 49.18 -0.85
N VAL A 389 -24.24 49.30 -0.38
CA VAL A 389 -23.37 50.44 -0.73
C VAL A 389 -22.25 49.90 -1.62
N THR A 390 -22.34 50.26 -2.88
CA THR A 390 -21.28 50.23 -3.89
C THR A 390 -20.25 51.29 -3.54
N LEU A 391 -19.00 50.92 -3.40
CA LEU A 391 -17.87 51.86 -3.51
C LEU A 391 -16.98 51.41 -4.66
N SER A 392 -17.11 52.16 -5.73
CA SER A 392 -16.15 52.30 -6.83
C SER A 392 -15.11 53.36 -6.43
N GLY A 393 -13.86 53.11 -6.82
CA GLY A 393 -12.94 54.23 -7.00
C GLY A 393 -11.50 54.03 -6.53
N ASN A 394 -10.69 53.94 -7.53
CA ASN A 394 -9.28 54.21 -7.77
C ASN A 394 -8.27 53.08 -7.59
#